data_fdfd79b242265bd57eb33a3722b212e1
#
_entry.id   fdfd79b242265bd57eb33a3722b212e1
#
_cell.length_a   1.000
_cell.length_b   1.000
_cell.length_c   1.000
_cell.angle_alpha   90.00
_cell.angle_beta   90.00
_cell.angle_gamma   90.00
#
_symmetry.space_group_name_H-M   'P 1'
#
loop_
_entity.id
_entity.type
_entity.pdbx_description
1 polymer ?
#
loop_
_entity_poly.entity_id
_entity_poly.type
_entity_poly.pdbx_seq_one_letter_code
_entity_poly.pdbx_strand_id
1 'polypeptide(L)'
;MAEITFLNSIFTKESELWLAASENHPFLVGCAEGTISKKQFDTWMVQDYLYVNSFQSFMEGVLHAAPPPDKEVLESGFCAVNMELKWFQERAAERSLELAAAPLPTTSTYKEFMLTLASQNYSLQVIALYLIERVYQRAWNVILEKSGSDGLYSLYAQNWGSVDFQSYVDMLEILADKEMSTNNVNNSEIYSLFEKIMKLEILFWDMAFESE
;
A
#
# COMPACT_ATOMS: atom_id res chain seq x y z
N MET A 1 1.58 27.50 -11.61
CA MET A 1 0.79 26.35 -11.13
C MET A 1 1.50 25.14 -11.71
N ALA A 2 1.89 24.15 -10.89
CA ALA A 2 2.43 22.91 -11.41
C ALA A 2 1.35 22.25 -12.28
N GLU A 3 1.76 21.71 -13.42
CA GLU A 3 0.88 20.95 -14.32
C GLU A 3 0.44 19.69 -13.58
N ILE A 4 -0.86 19.43 -13.48
CA ILE A 4 -1.37 18.22 -12.83
C ILE A 4 -1.02 17.05 -13.76
N THR A 5 -0.23 16.11 -13.27
CA THR A 5 0.14 14.93 -14.05
C THR A 5 -1.08 14.03 -14.31
N PHE A 6 -0.96 13.11 -15.25
CA PHE A 6 -2.04 12.15 -15.53
C PHE A 6 -2.33 11.30 -14.29
N LEU A 7 -1.30 10.81 -13.59
CA LEU A 7 -1.47 9.98 -12.39
C LEU A 7 -2.22 10.76 -11.29
N ASN A 8 -1.88 12.02 -11.05
CA ASN A 8 -2.60 12.85 -10.10
C ASN A 8 -4.06 13.14 -10.53
N SER A 9 -4.33 13.18 -11.83
CA SER A 9 -5.70 13.38 -12.33
C SER A 9 -6.61 12.18 -12.09
N ILE A 10 -6.05 10.95 -11.99
CA ILE A 10 -6.83 9.72 -11.74
C ILE A 10 -7.50 9.76 -10.37
N PHE A 11 -6.79 10.18 -9.33
CA PHE A 11 -7.34 10.27 -7.97
C PHE A 11 -8.54 11.22 -7.87
N THR A 12 -8.55 12.26 -8.71
CA THR A 12 -9.67 13.20 -8.77
C THR A 12 -10.86 12.66 -9.57
N LYS A 13 -10.59 11.97 -10.69
CA LYS A 13 -11.63 11.41 -11.57
C LYS A 13 -12.35 10.23 -10.92
N GLU A 14 -11.61 9.38 -10.26
CA GLU A 14 -12.10 8.17 -9.58
C GLU A 14 -12.24 8.40 -8.07
N SER A 15 -12.68 9.62 -7.69
CA SER A 15 -12.66 10.08 -6.29
C SER A 15 -13.46 9.19 -5.34
N GLU A 16 -14.59 8.61 -5.76
CA GLU A 16 -15.38 7.72 -4.92
C GLU A 16 -14.61 6.44 -4.59
N LEU A 17 -14.00 5.82 -5.60
CA LEU A 17 -13.22 4.60 -5.43
C LEU A 17 -11.95 4.86 -4.60
N TRP A 18 -11.28 5.98 -4.89
CA TRP A 18 -10.12 6.44 -4.12
C TRP A 18 -10.46 6.66 -2.65
N LEU A 19 -11.52 7.42 -2.36
CA LEU A 19 -11.93 7.71 -0.98
C LEU A 19 -12.37 6.44 -0.23
N ALA A 20 -13.03 5.51 -0.92
CA ALA A 20 -13.40 4.22 -0.33
C ALA A 20 -12.17 3.39 0.05
N ALA A 21 -11.13 3.37 -0.79
CA ALA A 21 -9.91 2.61 -0.55
C ALA A 21 -8.99 3.23 0.52
N SER A 22 -8.96 4.58 0.64
CA SER A 22 -7.92 5.29 1.39
C SER A 22 -8.41 6.14 2.56
N GLU A 23 -9.74 6.43 2.68
CA GLU A 23 -10.20 7.38 3.71
C GLU A 23 -11.47 6.96 4.44
N ASN A 24 -12.47 6.43 3.71
CA ASN A 24 -13.83 6.30 4.22
C ASN A 24 -14.22 4.85 4.57
N HIS A 25 -13.30 3.90 4.39
CA HIS A 25 -13.57 2.50 4.72
C HIS A 25 -13.86 2.34 6.22
N PRO A 26 -14.90 1.54 6.63
CA PRO A 26 -15.24 1.34 8.04
C PRO A 26 -14.07 0.85 8.91
N PHE A 27 -13.17 0.02 8.36
CA PHE A 27 -11.95 -0.39 9.05
C PHE A 27 -11.05 0.81 9.39
N LEU A 28 -10.79 1.69 8.42
CA LEU A 28 -9.93 2.87 8.60
C LEU A 28 -10.56 3.88 9.58
N VAL A 29 -11.87 4.10 9.43
CA VAL A 29 -12.63 4.97 10.35
C VAL A 29 -12.60 4.39 11.77
N GLY A 30 -12.84 3.09 11.92
CA GLY A 30 -12.80 2.42 13.21
C GLY A 30 -11.42 2.43 13.86
N CYS A 31 -10.34 2.34 13.08
CA CYS A 31 -8.97 2.54 13.58
C CYS A 31 -8.77 3.96 14.10
N ALA A 32 -9.20 4.97 13.33
CA ALA A 32 -9.06 6.37 13.70
C ALA A 32 -9.85 6.73 14.97
N GLU A 33 -11.05 6.17 15.13
CA GLU A 33 -11.94 6.40 16.28
C GLU A 33 -11.66 5.46 17.47
N GLY A 34 -10.80 4.45 17.29
CA GLY A 34 -10.52 3.43 18.31
C GLY A 34 -11.71 2.49 18.58
N THR A 35 -12.63 2.36 17.63
CA THR A 35 -13.87 1.56 17.76
C THR A 35 -13.73 0.16 17.15
N ILE A 36 -12.70 -0.09 16.37
CA ILE A 36 -12.43 -1.41 15.78
C ILE A 36 -12.10 -2.42 16.88
N SER A 37 -12.60 -3.66 16.76
CA SER A 37 -12.33 -4.71 17.72
C SER A 37 -10.87 -5.17 17.66
N LYS A 38 -10.39 -5.73 18.78
CA LYS A 38 -9.05 -6.35 18.83
C LYS A 38 -8.91 -7.42 17.74
N LYS A 39 -9.93 -8.23 17.51
CA LYS A 39 -9.91 -9.32 16.54
C LYS A 39 -9.79 -8.81 15.10
N GLN A 40 -10.54 -7.77 14.74
CA GLN A 40 -10.46 -7.13 13.42
C GLN A 40 -9.05 -6.58 13.16
N PHE A 41 -8.48 -5.87 14.12
CA PHE A 41 -7.12 -5.35 13.98
C PHE A 41 -6.06 -6.46 13.93
N ASP A 42 -6.20 -7.49 14.76
CA ASP A 42 -5.28 -8.62 14.77
C ASP A 42 -5.35 -9.43 13.45
N THR A 43 -6.55 -9.57 12.87
CA THR A 43 -6.72 -10.20 11.56
C THR A 43 -6.02 -9.39 10.48
N TRP A 44 -6.24 -8.05 10.44
CA TRP A 44 -5.51 -7.18 9.52
C TRP A 44 -3.99 -7.40 9.67
N MET A 45 -3.48 -7.34 10.88
CA MET A 45 -2.04 -7.39 11.15
C MET A 45 -1.40 -8.70 10.68
N VAL A 46 -2.05 -9.85 10.91
CA VAL A 46 -1.56 -11.15 10.45
C VAL A 46 -1.61 -11.25 8.93
N GLN A 47 -2.69 -10.80 8.32
CA GLN A 47 -2.86 -10.87 6.86
C GLN A 47 -1.97 -9.87 6.13
N ASP A 48 -1.72 -8.72 6.72
CA ASP A 48 -0.81 -7.70 6.18
C ASP A 48 0.65 -8.19 6.22
N TYR A 49 1.09 -8.82 7.32
CA TYR A 49 2.38 -9.49 7.35
C TYR A 49 2.55 -10.51 6.21
N LEU A 50 1.53 -11.31 5.93
CA LEU A 50 1.56 -12.28 4.82
C LEU A 50 1.58 -11.59 3.45
N TYR A 51 0.87 -10.46 3.31
CA TYR A 51 0.90 -9.61 2.14
C TYR A 51 2.28 -9.01 1.93
N VAL A 52 2.89 -8.39 2.95
CA VAL A 52 4.21 -7.73 2.87
C VAL A 52 5.32 -8.71 2.50
N ASN A 53 5.25 -9.97 2.93
CA ASN A 53 6.19 -11.01 2.44
C ASN A 53 6.11 -11.21 0.92
N SER A 54 4.93 -11.08 0.32
CA SER A 54 4.77 -11.20 -1.15
C SER A 54 5.11 -9.90 -1.85
N PHE A 55 4.80 -8.77 -1.22
CA PHE A 55 5.17 -7.44 -1.68
C PHE A 55 6.70 -7.27 -1.74
N GLN A 56 7.44 -7.80 -0.76
CA GLN A 56 8.90 -7.85 -0.81
C GLN A 56 9.42 -8.52 -2.09
N SER A 57 8.83 -9.67 -2.47
CA SER A 57 9.22 -10.37 -3.70
C SER A 57 8.86 -9.57 -4.97
N PHE A 58 7.72 -8.87 -4.95
CA PHE A 58 7.35 -7.95 -6.02
C PHE A 58 8.35 -6.79 -6.15
N MET A 59 8.70 -6.14 -5.04
CA MET A 59 9.69 -5.06 -5.03
C MET A 59 11.08 -5.51 -5.50
N GLU A 60 11.51 -6.72 -5.15
CA GLU A 60 12.76 -7.30 -5.65
C GLU A 60 12.74 -7.41 -7.18
N GLY A 61 11.59 -7.82 -7.76
CA GLY A 61 11.38 -7.84 -9.20
C GLY A 61 11.46 -6.45 -9.84
N VAL A 62 10.79 -5.44 -9.25
CA VAL A 62 10.85 -4.04 -9.71
C VAL A 62 12.28 -3.52 -9.69
N LEU A 63 13.01 -3.73 -8.59
CA LEU A 63 14.39 -3.32 -8.43
C LEU A 63 15.32 -4.00 -9.45
N HIS A 64 15.09 -5.28 -9.73
CA HIS A 64 15.86 -6.01 -10.74
C HIS A 64 15.66 -5.44 -12.15
N ALA A 65 14.43 -5.07 -12.50
CA ALA A 65 14.06 -4.50 -13.79
C ALA A 65 14.44 -3.01 -13.95
N ALA A 66 14.73 -2.33 -12.84
CA ALA A 66 14.95 -0.89 -12.79
C ALA A 66 16.19 -0.44 -13.57
N PRO A 67 16.11 0.67 -14.32
CA PRO A 67 17.27 1.31 -14.89
C PRO A 67 18.17 1.91 -13.79
N PRO A 68 19.49 2.06 -14.03
CA PRO A 68 20.44 2.51 -13.00
C PRO A 68 20.05 3.80 -12.26
N PRO A 69 19.48 4.84 -12.89
CA PRO A 69 19.12 6.07 -12.19
C PRO A 69 18.00 5.90 -11.15
N ASP A 70 17.14 4.89 -11.28
CA ASP A 70 15.96 4.69 -10.44
C ASP A 70 16.25 3.76 -9.25
N LYS A 71 17.39 3.06 -9.28
CA LYS A 71 17.72 2.01 -8.30
C LYS A 71 17.83 2.52 -6.87
N GLU A 72 18.39 3.70 -6.66
CA GLU A 72 18.62 4.24 -5.30
C GLU A 72 17.30 4.38 -4.52
N VAL A 73 16.26 4.90 -5.17
CA VAL A 73 14.92 5.04 -4.55
C VAL A 73 14.34 3.65 -4.24
N LEU A 74 14.42 2.73 -5.18
CA LEU A 74 13.85 1.38 -5.05
C LEU A 74 14.62 0.52 -4.03
N GLU A 75 15.94 0.65 -3.95
CA GLU A 75 16.78 0.01 -2.92
C GLU A 75 16.42 0.51 -1.53
N SER A 76 16.18 1.82 -1.38
CA SER A 76 15.72 2.42 -0.12
C SER A 76 14.39 1.82 0.33
N GLY A 77 13.40 1.73 -0.56
CA GLY A 77 12.10 1.11 -0.28
C GLY A 77 12.23 -0.38 0.04
N PHE A 78 13.02 -1.13 -0.71
CA PHE A 78 13.26 -2.54 -0.45
C PHE A 78 13.91 -2.78 0.94
N CYS A 79 14.85 -1.92 1.33
CA CYS A 79 15.42 -1.96 2.67
C CYS A 79 14.37 -1.66 3.75
N ALA A 80 13.48 -0.70 3.51
CA ALA A 80 12.40 -0.35 4.43
C ALA A 80 11.43 -1.52 4.65
N VAL A 81 11.00 -2.21 3.58
CA VAL A 81 10.15 -3.41 3.66
C VAL A 81 10.82 -4.54 4.46
N ASN A 82 12.14 -4.73 4.31
CA ASN A 82 12.87 -5.71 5.14
C ASN A 82 12.86 -5.35 6.63
N MET A 83 12.89 -4.07 6.97
CA MET A 83 12.77 -3.61 8.36
C MET A 83 11.34 -3.74 8.87
N GLU A 84 10.37 -3.45 8.02
CA GLU A 84 8.95 -3.58 8.31
C GLU A 84 8.54 -5.02 8.65
N LEU A 85 9.02 -6.02 7.92
CA LEU A 85 8.77 -7.43 8.25
C LEU A 85 9.27 -7.81 9.66
N LYS A 86 10.42 -7.29 10.08
CA LYS A 86 10.92 -7.47 11.44
C LYS A 86 10.04 -6.76 12.47
N TRP A 87 9.63 -5.55 12.15
CA TRP A 87 8.73 -4.76 12.99
C TRP A 87 7.39 -5.47 13.18
N PHE A 88 6.81 -6.08 12.13
CA PHE A 88 5.61 -6.91 12.24
C PHE A 88 5.80 -8.08 13.21
N GLN A 89 6.95 -8.78 13.13
CA GLN A 89 7.25 -9.90 14.03
C GLN A 89 7.30 -9.45 15.50
N GLU A 90 7.92 -8.30 15.78
CA GLU A 90 7.96 -7.73 17.12
C GLU A 90 6.56 -7.35 17.63
N ARG A 91 5.76 -6.65 16.82
CA ARG A 91 4.39 -6.26 17.17
C ARG A 91 3.46 -7.47 17.34
N ALA A 92 3.62 -8.50 16.52
CA ALA A 92 2.88 -9.76 16.66
C ALA A 92 3.21 -10.47 17.98
N ALA A 93 4.49 -10.52 18.35
CA ALA A 93 4.93 -11.12 19.62
C ALA A 93 4.32 -10.40 20.84
N GLU A 94 4.29 -9.06 20.84
CA GLU A 94 3.66 -8.26 21.91
C GLU A 94 2.16 -8.53 22.05
N ARG A 95 1.50 -8.83 20.94
CA ARG A 95 0.07 -9.13 20.86
C ARG A 95 -0.26 -10.60 21.02
N SER A 96 0.76 -11.48 21.10
CA SER A 96 0.65 -12.93 21.12
C SER A 96 -0.06 -13.48 19.87
N LEU A 97 0.27 -12.94 18.69
CA LEU A 97 -0.30 -13.36 17.40
C LEU A 97 0.61 -14.37 16.71
N GLU A 98 -0.02 -15.36 16.08
CA GLU A 98 0.64 -16.37 15.25
C GLU A 98 0.71 -15.87 13.79
N LEU A 99 1.92 -15.58 13.30
CA LEU A 99 2.14 -15.10 11.94
C LEU A 99 2.24 -16.23 10.89
N ALA A 100 2.35 -17.49 11.32
CA ALA A 100 2.39 -18.66 10.44
C ALA A 100 0.98 -19.12 9.99
N ALA A 101 -0.01 -18.22 10.03
CA ALA A 101 -1.37 -18.51 9.59
C ALA A 101 -1.44 -18.69 8.05
N ALA A 102 -2.49 -19.38 7.59
CA ALA A 102 -2.80 -19.41 6.16
C ALA A 102 -3.32 -18.05 5.67
N PRO A 103 -2.95 -17.62 4.46
CA PRO A 103 -3.54 -16.41 3.87
C PRO A 103 -5.03 -16.63 3.64
N LEU A 104 -5.82 -15.63 3.98
CA LEU A 104 -7.25 -15.58 3.64
C LEU A 104 -7.44 -15.39 2.12
N PRO A 105 -8.62 -15.68 1.56
CA PRO A 105 -8.86 -15.59 0.11
C PRO A 105 -8.47 -14.24 -0.51
N THR A 106 -8.79 -13.13 0.15
CA THR A 106 -8.42 -11.78 -0.30
C THR A 106 -6.91 -11.59 -0.34
N THR A 107 -6.20 -11.98 0.73
CA THR A 107 -4.74 -11.93 0.77
C THR A 107 -4.14 -12.77 -0.36
N SER A 108 -4.64 -13.98 -0.59
CA SER A 108 -4.21 -14.85 -1.69
C SER A 108 -4.42 -14.18 -3.05
N THR A 109 -5.59 -13.58 -3.28
CA THR A 109 -5.91 -12.87 -4.52
C THR A 109 -4.97 -11.69 -4.76
N TYR A 110 -4.67 -10.92 -3.72
CA TYR A 110 -3.76 -9.79 -3.87
C TYR A 110 -2.31 -10.25 -4.13
N LYS A 111 -1.87 -11.33 -3.48
CA LYS A 111 -0.57 -11.97 -3.76
C LYS A 111 -0.46 -12.45 -5.20
N GLU A 112 -1.48 -13.12 -5.73
CA GLU A 112 -1.53 -13.56 -7.13
C GLU A 112 -1.48 -12.38 -8.09
N PHE A 113 -2.16 -11.28 -7.79
CA PHE A 113 -2.08 -10.06 -8.57
C PHE A 113 -0.65 -9.50 -8.61
N MET A 114 0.05 -9.42 -7.48
CA MET A 114 1.46 -8.99 -7.44
C MET A 114 2.38 -9.90 -8.27
N LEU A 115 2.13 -11.20 -8.31
CA LEU A 115 2.85 -12.13 -9.18
C LEU A 115 2.61 -11.82 -10.67
N THR A 116 1.38 -11.42 -11.05
CA THR A 116 1.12 -10.99 -12.44
C THR A 116 1.85 -9.69 -12.78
N LEU A 117 1.94 -8.76 -11.84
CA LEU A 117 2.71 -7.52 -12.01
C LEU A 117 4.20 -7.77 -12.20
N ALA A 118 4.77 -8.73 -11.47
CA ALA A 118 6.18 -9.08 -11.59
C ALA A 118 6.57 -9.57 -13.01
N SER A 119 5.61 -10.01 -13.82
CA SER A 119 5.81 -10.41 -15.22
C SER A 119 5.65 -9.27 -16.23
N GLN A 120 5.25 -8.08 -15.80
CA GLN A 120 5.07 -6.91 -16.67
C GLN A 120 6.40 -6.19 -16.93
N ASN A 121 6.38 -5.21 -17.84
CA ASN A 121 7.53 -4.33 -18.05
C ASN A 121 7.75 -3.40 -16.83
N TYR A 122 8.95 -2.83 -16.74
CA TYR A 122 9.33 -1.95 -15.62
C TYR A 122 8.37 -0.78 -15.44
N SER A 123 7.91 -0.16 -16.53
CA SER A 123 7.00 1.00 -16.44
C SER A 123 5.71 0.66 -15.70
N LEU A 124 5.07 -0.47 -16.03
CA LEU A 124 3.86 -0.92 -15.34
C LEU A 124 4.15 -1.35 -13.89
N GLN A 125 5.31 -1.98 -13.66
CA GLN A 125 5.71 -2.37 -12.31
C GLN A 125 5.89 -1.17 -11.38
N VAL A 126 6.61 -0.13 -11.82
CA VAL A 126 6.87 1.04 -10.97
C VAL A 126 5.62 1.90 -10.77
N ILE A 127 4.75 1.99 -11.79
CA ILE A 127 3.45 2.66 -11.64
C ILE A 127 2.55 1.90 -10.65
N ALA A 128 2.51 0.56 -10.74
CA ALA A 128 1.77 -0.25 -9.79
C ALA A 128 2.31 -0.09 -8.36
N LEU A 129 3.63 -0.09 -8.20
CA LEU A 129 4.28 0.15 -6.91
C LEU A 129 3.88 1.51 -6.32
N TYR A 130 3.94 2.58 -7.13
CA TYR A 130 3.50 3.89 -6.69
C TYR A 130 2.03 3.90 -6.23
N LEU A 131 1.11 3.31 -7.01
CA LEU A 131 -0.32 3.30 -6.69
C LEU A 131 -0.61 2.52 -5.40
N ILE A 132 0.06 1.38 -5.19
CA ILE A 132 -0.06 0.55 -3.98
C ILE A 132 0.43 1.34 -2.75
N GLU A 133 1.62 1.91 -2.83
CA GLU A 133 2.20 2.66 -1.71
C GLU A 133 1.43 3.96 -1.43
N ARG A 134 0.91 4.61 -2.46
CA ARG A 134 0.14 5.86 -2.32
C ARG A 134 -1.19 5.66 -1.62
N VAL A 135 -1.96 4.61 -1.97
CA VAL A 135 -3.22 4.33 -1.29
C VAL A 135 -3.00 3.95 0.16
N TYR A 136 -1.99 3.14 0.43
CA TYR A 136 -1.64 2.69 1.77
C TYR A 136 -1.15 3.85 2.66
N GLN A 137 -0.25 4.67 2.13
CA GLN A 137 0.22 5.89 2.79
C GLN A 137 -0.95 6.83 3.16
N ARG A 138 -1.87 7.06 2.23
CA ARG A 138 -3.02 7.93 2.50
C ARG A 138 -3.94 7.35 3.58
N ALA A 139 -4.20 6.06 3.54
CA ALA A 139 -5.05 5.39 4.52
C ALA A 139 -4.52 5.57 5.95
N TRP A 140 -3.23 5.33 6.17
CA TRP A 140 -2.63 5.48 7.49
C TRP A 140 -2.42 6.94 7.90
N ASN A 141 -2.16 7.83 6.95
CA ASN A 141 -2.08 9.27 7.21
C ASN A 141 -3.42 9.82 7.71
N VAL A 142 -4.55 9.42 7.11
CA VAL A 142 -5.90 9.83 7.57
C VAL A 142 -6.17 9.34 9.00
N ILE A 143 -5.75 8.12 9.34
CA ILE A 143 -5.88 7.62 10.72
C ILE A 143 -5.08 8.51 11.66
N LEU A 144 -3.83 8.84 11.31
CA LEU A 144 -2.96 9.69 12.13
C LEU A 144 -3.53 11.12 12.26
N GLU A 145 -4.03 11.71 11.19
CA GLU A 145 -4.68 13.03 11.17
C GLU A 145 -5.89 13.11 12.11
N LYS A 146 -6.71 12.04 12.14
CA LYS A 146 -7.95 12.00 12.92
C LYS A 146 -7.73 11.60 14.38
N SER A 147 -6.86 10.62 14.64
CA SER A 147 -6.63 10.10 16.00
C SER A 147 -5.54 10.84 16.78
N GLY A 148 -4.65 11.57 16.08
CA GLY A 148 -3.46 12.18 16.68
C GLY A 148 -2.41 11.14 17.14
N SER A 149 -1.39 11.62 17.83
CA SER A 149 -0.27 10.78 18.32
C SER A 149 -0.65 9.82 19.43
N ASP A 150 -1.75 10.07 20.14
CA ASP A 150 -2.18 9.32 21.32
C ASP A 150 -3.30 8.31 20.99
N GLY A 151 -3.68 8.17 19.74
CA GLY A 151 -4.68 7.21 19.27
C GLY A 151 -4.26 5.76 19.54
N LEU A 152 -5.24 4.87 19.74
CA LEU A 152 -5.00 3.45 20.06
C LEU A 152 -4.08 2.75 19.04
N TYR A 153 -4.15 3.15 17.78
CA TYR A 153 -3.36 2.58 16.68
C TYR A 153 -2.32 3.57 16.12
N SER A 154 -2.02 4.65 16.86
CA SER A 154 -1.09 5.70 16.42
C SER A 154 0.31 5.19 16.10
N LEU A 155 0.80 4.17 16.83
CA LEU A 155 2.09 3.54 16.55
C LEU A 155 2.16 2.97 15.12
N TYR A 156 1.08 2.36 14.66
CA TYR A 156 0.97 1.82 13.30
C TYR A 156 0.77 2.94 12.29
N ALA A 157 -0.10 3.89 12.59
CA ALA A 157 -0.33 5.05 11.74
C ALA A 157 0.92 5.92 11.55
N GLN A 158 1.79 6.03 12.57
CA GLN A 158 3.08 6.72 12.45
C GLN A 158 4.05 5.98 11.52
N ASN A 159 3.98 4.67 11.41
CA ASN A 159 4.85 3.91 10.52
C ASN A 159 4.60 4.26 9.06
N TRP A 160 3.34 4.27 8.61
CA TRP A 160 2.98 4.48 7.20
C TRP A 160 2.36 5.85 6.89
N GLY A 161 1.88 6.59 7.91
CA GLY A 161 1.37 7.95 7.75
C GLY A 161 2.42 9.04 8.00
N SER A 162 3.69 8.67 8.20
CA SER A 162 4.77 9.60 8.51
C SER A 162 5.19 10.46 7.33
N VAL A 163 5.86 11.58 7.61
CA VAL A 163 6.47 12.44 6.59
C VAL A 163 7.58 11.72 5.81
N ASP A 164 8.32 10.83 6.48
CA ASP A 164 9.38 10.06 5.82
C ASP A 164 8.81 9.10 4.79
N PHE A 165 7.74 8.38 5.14
CA PHE A 165 7.06 7.49 4.19
C PHE A 165 6.38 8.27 3.06
N GLN A 166 5.75 9.42 3.37
CA GLN A 166 5.23 10.33 2.35
C GLN A 166 6.33 10.75 1.37
N SER A 167 7.51 11.12 1.86
CA SER A 167 8.63 11.53 1.02
C SER A 167 9.11 10.40 0.08
N TYR A 168 9.11 9.16 0.55
CA TYR A 168 9.40 8.00 -0.28
C TYR A 168 8.33 7.82 -1.38
N VAL A 169 7.06 7.91 -1.04
CA VAL A 169 5.94 7.79 -1.99
C VAL A 169 6.00 8.92 -3.04
N ASP A 170 6.37 10.14 -2.65
CA ASP A 170 6.56 11.25 -3.58
C ASP A 170 7.74 11.00 -4.56
N MET A 171 8.81 10.33 -4.11
CA MET A 171 9.87 9.88 -5.02
C MET A 171 9.38 8.80 -6.00
N LEU A 172 8.55 7.86 -5.56
CA LEU A 172 7.92 6.87 -6.45
C LEU A 172 7.01 7.54 -7.49
N GLU A 173 6.28 8.60 -7.11
CA GLU A 173 5.47 9.40 -8.04
C GLU A 173 6.32 9.97 -9.19
N ILE A 174 7.49 10.52 -8.86
CA ILE A 174 8.43 11.06 -9.86
C ILE A 174 8.89 9.96 -10.83
N LEU A 175 9.18 8.76 -10.33
CA LEU A 175 9.57 7.63 -11.18
C LEU A 175 8.41 7.18 -12.08
N ALA A 176 7.20 7.06 -11.53
CA ALA A 176 6.00 6.65 -12.25
C ALA A 176 5.62 7.68 -13.34
N ASP A 177 5.63 8.98 -13.02
CA ASP A 177 5.36 10.06 -14.00
C ASP A 177 6.42 10.10 -15.12
N LYS A 178 7.67 9.85 -14.80
CA LYS A 178 8.75 9.72 -15.79
C LYS A 178 8.45 8.57 -16.78
N GLU A 179 8.08 7.41 -16.27
CA GLU A 179 7.74 6.25 -17.10
C GLU A 179 6.48 6.49 -17.95
N MET A 180 5.47 7.15 -17.41
CA MET A 180 4.29 7.59 -18.18
C MET A 180 4.65 8.49 -19.35
N SER A 181 5.55 9.44 -19.14
CA SER A 181 5.91 10.45 -20.15
C SER A 181 6.86 9.93 -21.22
N THR A 182 7.77 8.98 -20.87
CA THR A 182 8.83 8.52 -21.76
C THR A 182 8.48 7.27 -22.57
N ASN A 183 7.66 6.39 -22.03
CA ASN A 183 7.41 5.06 -22.58
C ASN A 183 6.01 4.86 -23.22
N ASN A 184 5.26 5.94 -23.46
CA ASN A 184 3.92 5.90 -24.05
C ASN A 184 2.99 4.85 -23.42
N VAL A 185 3.00 4.76 -22.09
CA VAL A 185 2.13 3.82 -21.38
C VAL A 185 0.67 4.20 -21.64
N ASN A 186 -0.14 3.20 -21.94
CA ASN A 186 -1.53 3.45 -22.32
C ASN A 186 -2.37 3.89 -21.11
N ASN A 187 -2.95 5.07 -21.19
CA ASN A 187 -3.80 5.62 -20.13
C ASN A 187 -4.94 4.67 -19.73
N SER A 188 -5.56 3.94 -20.65
CA SER A 188 -6.63 2.99 -20.30
C SER A 188 -6.11 1.80 -19.51
N GLU A 189 -4.88 1.38 -19.74
CA GLU A 189 -4.21 0.32 -18.98
C GLU A 189 -3.95 0.78 -17.53
N ILE A 190 -3.52 2.04 -17.37
CA ILE A 190 -3.30 2.62 -16.04
C ILE A 190 -4.61 2.81 -15.27
N TYR A 191 -5.70 3.20 -15.94
CA TYR A 191 -7.02 3.23 -15.30
C TYR A 191 -7.44 1.85 -14.81
N SER A 192 -7.27 0.82 -15.62
CA SER A 192 -7.59 -0.56 -15.23
C SER A 192 -6.73 -1.05 -14.07
N LEU A 193 -5.44 -0.68 -14.07
CA LEU A 193 -4.50 -0.98 -12.99
C LEU A 193 -4.91 -0.29 -11.68
N PHE A 194 -5.19 1.02 -11.75
CA PHE A 194 -5.69 1.80 -10.61
C PHE A 194 -6.96 1.19 -10.03
N GLU A 195 -7.97 0.96 -10.87
CA GLU A 195 -9.25 0.39 -10.44
C GLU A 195 -9.05 -0.98 -9.77
N LYS A 196 -8.17 -1.81 -10.31
CA LYS A 196 -7.86 -3.13 -9.74
C LYS A 196 -7.20 -3.01 -8.36
N ILE A 197 -6.22 -2.13 -8.21
CA ILE A 197 -5.53 -1.90 -6.94
C ILE A 197 -6.52 -1.37 -5.90
N MET A 198 -7.28 -0.32 -6.21
CA MET A 198 -8.26 0.25 -5.26
C MET A 198 -9.30 -0.80 -4.80
N LYS A 199 -9.79 -1.64 -5.71
CA LYS A 199 -10.71 -2.73 -5.35
C LYS A 199 -10.05 -3.77 -4.44
N LEU A 200 -8.78 -4.09 -4.66
CA LEU A 200 -8.05 -5.01 -3.80
C LEU A 200 -7.82 -4.43 -2.41
N GLU A 201 -7.51 -3.14 -2.30
CA GLU A 201 -7.40 -2.44 -1.01
C GLU A 201 -8.72 -2.47 -0.23
N ILE A 202 -9.83 -2.12 -0.89
CA ILE A 202 -11.16 -2.17 -0.26
C ILE A 202 -11.44 -3.59 0.26
N LEU A 203 -11.25 -4.61 -0.56
CA LEU A 203 -11.45 -6.00 -0.15
C LEU A 203 -10.52 -6.44 0.99
N PHE A 204 -9.31 -5.86 1.06
CA PHE A 204 -8.37 -6.16 2.13
C PHE A 204 -8.84 -5.55 3.46
N TRP A 205 -9.38 -4.33 3.43
CA TRP A 205 -10.02 -3.71 4.59
C TRP A 205 -11.30 -4.44 4.99
N ASP A 206 -12.15 -4.86 4.03
CA ASP A 206 -13.36 -5.65 4.26
C ASP A 206 -13.03 -6.95 5.00
N MET A 207 -12.04 -7.70 4.51
CA MET A 207 -11.57 -8.95 5.10
C MET A 207 -11.23 -8.80 6.59
N ALA A 208 -10.56 -7.71 6.93
CA ALA A 208 -10.20 -7.42 8.31
C ALA A 208 -11.41 -6.97 9.13
N PHE A 209 -12.23 -6.09 8.57
CA PHE A 209 -13.39 -5.51 9.25
C PHE A 209 -14.49 -6.52 9.51
N GLU A 210 -14.71 -7.46 8.60
CA GLU A 210 -15.75 -8.51 8.72
C GLU A 210 -15.30 -9.71 9.57
N SER A 211 -14.06 -9.74 10.04
CA SER A 211 -13.55 -10.80 10.91
C SER A 211 -14.10 -10.65 12.32
N GLU A 212 -15.23 -11.29 12.62
CA GLU A 212 -15.86 -11.35 13.96
C GLU A 212 -15.28 -12.48 14.85
#